data_bfc483e33e2e360449a2f83ed6d78a9f
#
_entry.id   bfc483e33e2e360449a2f83ed6d78a9f
#
_cell.length_a   1.000
_cell.length_b   1.000
_cell.length_c   1.000
_cell.angle_alpha   90.00
_cell.angle_beta   90.00
_cell.angle_gamma   90.00
#
_symmetry.space_group_name_H-M   'P 1'
#
loop_
_entity.id
_entity.type
_entity.pdbx_description
1 polymer ?
#
loop_
_entity_poly.entity_id
_entity_poly.type
_entity_poly.pdbx_seq_one_letter_code
_entity_poly.pdbx_strand_id
1 'polypeptide(L)'
;MARIQDMFTLNLARDYPVLDPDVPVSVAGETASVKRMAAHYAPVFFVDPRLGPMRPDNLLFEAQSPSTRLVFNYYLNWKDEVHPQPLVHPLYRGFRSVVYGSTRDIEYVQVTVSYKSGEVRGFAFERDPSGRHDHPSPTHAVVAGARAKGEEQYTVTVDGKLHGTMNVAFEGPRLCILVATWNHIYDFYTGDGDPIDDPRLKFLSPELYKKYYMARRSRPPRIGA
;
A
#
# COMPACT_ATOMS: atom_id res chain seq x y z
N MET A 1 7.40 18.52 11.98
CA MET A 1 6.25 17.69 12.35
C MET A 1 6.43 16.35 11.66
N ALA A 2 6.50 15.23 12.39
CA ALA A 2 6.44 13.92 11.78
C ALA A 2 5.07 13.79 11.10
N ARG A 3 5.04 13.35 9.85
CA ARG A 3 3.79 13.08 9.15
C ARG A 3 3.09 11.93 9.87
N ILE A 4 1.77 11.91 9.90
CA ILE A 4 0.99 10.81 10.51
C ILE A 4 1.36 9.47 9.88
N GLN A 5 1.75 9.47 8.64
CA GLN A 5 2.37 8.36 7.92
C GLN A 5 3.59 7.81 8.65
N ASP A 6 4.50 8.70 9.07
CA ASP A 6 5.69 8.33 9.84
C ASP A 6 5.30 7.77 11.21
N MET A 7 4.20 8.24 11.80
CA MET A 7 3.70 7.72 13.08
C MET A 7 3.07 6.33 12.96
N PHE A 8 2.26 6.07 11.92
CA PHE A 8 1.64 4.76 11.72
C PHE A 8 2.66 3.69 11.34
N THR A 9 3.49 3.98 10.35
CA THR A 9 4.52 3.05 9.86
C THR A 9 5.69 2.96 10.85
N LEU A 10 6.07 4.07 11.49
CA LEU A 10 7.12 4.12 12.50
C LEU A 10 6.74 3.39 13.79
N ASN A 11 5.52 3.55 14.29
CA ASN A 11 5.09 2.89 15.52
C ASN A 11 4.97 1.38 15.31
N LEU A 12 4.36 0.94 14.21
CA LEU A 12 4.31 -0.49 13.89
C LEU A 12 5.71 -1.07 13.66
N ALA A 13 6.58 -0.37 12.95
CA ALA A 13 7.95 -0.83 12.72
C ALA A 13 8.82 -0.84 13.98
N ARG A 14 8.55 0.00 14.97
CA ARG A 14 9.31 0.04 16.23
C ARG A 14 8.87 -1.01 17.23
N ASP A 15 7.55 -1.20 17.35
CA ASP A 15 6.97 -1.92 18.46
C ASP A 15 6.71 -3.40 18.14
N TYR A 16 6.66 -3.76 16.86
CA TYR A 16 6.31 -5.12 16.44
C TYR A 16 7.25 -5.65 15.36
N PRO A 17 7.89 -6.81 15.62
CA PRO A 17 8.77 -7.43 14.63
C PRO A 17 7.98 -7.90 13.41
N VAL A 18 8.63 -7.91 12.26
CA VAL A 18 8.11 -8.53 11.04
C VAL A 18 8.03 -10.04 11.25
N LEU A 19 6.86 -10.62 10.96
CA LEU A 19 6.64 -12.05 11.05
C LEU A 19 7.34 -12.77 9.90
N ASP A 20 7.88 -13.94 10.21
CA ASP A 20 8.36 -14.87 9.18
C ASP A 20 7.18 -15.32 8.30
N PRO A 21 7.31 -15.39 6.96
CA PRO A 21 6.22 -15.73 6.05
C PRO A 21 5.66 -17.15 6.25
N ASP A 22 6.43 -18.06 6.81
CA ASP A 22 6.04 -19.46 6.99
C ASP A 22 5.46 -19.76 8.39
N VAL A 23 5.53 -18.79 9.32
CA VAL A 23 4.93 -18.94 10.66
C VAL A 23 3.40 -19.09 10.56
N PRO A 24 2.82 -20.08 11.26
CA PRO A 24 1.37 -20.24 11.32
C PRO A 24 0.74 -19.11 12.17
N VAL A 25 -0.37 -18.56 11.67
CA VAL A 25 -1.22 -17.61 12.37
C VAL A 25 -2.68 -18.06 12.28
N SER A 26 -3.47 -17.79 13.32
CA SER A 26 -4.89 -18.14 13.34
C SER A 26 -5.74 -16.89 13.24
N VAL A 27 -6.59 -16.82 12.22
CA VAL A 27 -7.51 -15.71 11.95
C VAL A 27 -8.91 -16.29 11.80
N ALA A 28 -9.87 -15.84 12.58
CA ALA A 28 -11.26 -16.33 12.60
C ALA A 28 -11.40 -17.86 12.76
N GLY A 29 -10.44 -18.49 13.47
CA GLY A 29 -10.40 -19.94 13.66
C GLY A 29 -9.71 -20.71 12.52
N GLU A 30 -9.38 -20.10 11.41
CA GLU A 30 -8.56 -20.70 10.36
C GLU A 30 -7.08 -20.49 10.67
N THR A 31 -6.28 -21.56 10.61
CA THR A 31 -4.82 -21.50 10.80
C THR A 31 -4.13 -21.70 9.46
N ALA A 32 -3.29 -20.73 9.07
CA ALA A 32 -2.48 -20.81 7.85
C ALA A 32 -1.16 -20.06 8.05
N SER A 33 -0.21 -20.24 7.12
CA SER A 33 1.02 -19.45 7.14
C SER A 33 0.74 -17.96 6.90
N VAL A 34 1.58 -17.09 7.44
CA VAL A 34 1.52 -15.64 7.20
C VAL A 34 1.46 -15.33 5.70
N LYS A 35 2.24 -16.03 4.87
CA LYS A 35 2.23 -15.88 3.41
C LYS A 35 0.87 -16.21 2.79
N ARG A 36 0.21 -17.28 3.26
CA ARG A 36 -1.13 -17.65 2.77
C ARG A 36 -2.17 -16.63 3.20
N MET A 37 -2.10 -16.14 4.44
CA MET A 37 -2.97 -15.06 4.90
C MET A 37 -2.72 -13.76 4.14
N ALA A 38 -1.45 -13.42 3.86
CA ALA A 38 -1.13 -12.27 3.02
C ALA A 38 -1.72 -12.39 1.61
N ALA A 39 -1.72 -13.57 1.00
CA ALA A 39 -2.38 -13.78 -0.29
C ALA A 39 -3.91 -13.64 -0.20
N HIS A 40 -4.51 -14.09 0.89
CA HIS A 40 -5.95 -14.01 1.12
C HIS A 40 -6.46 -12.57 1.27
N TYR A 41 -5.65 -11.69 1.89
CA TYR A 41 -6.00 -10.28 2.15
C TYR A 41 -5.29 -9.29 1.19
N ALA A 42 -4.55 -9.79 0.19
CA ALA A 42 -3.86 -8.92 -0.77
C ALA A 42 -4.87 -8.01 -1.49
N PRO A 43 -4.61 -6.69 -1.57
CA PRO A 43 -5.49 -5.77 -2.28
C PRO A 43 -5.69 -6.17 -3.74
N VAL A 44 -6.85 -5.85 -4.28
CA VAL A 44 -7.14 -5.90 -5.72
C VAL A 44 -6.89 -4.52 -6.28
N PHE A 45 -6.09 -4.44 -7.34
CA PHE A 45 -5.74 -3.17 -7.94
C PHE A 45 -6.44 -2.97 -9.27
N PHE A 46 -6.90 -1.75 -9.49
CA PHE A 46 -7.48 -1.27 -10.72
C PHE A 46 -6.68 -0.07 -11.21
N VAL A 47 -6.64 0.16 -12.51
CA VAL A 47 -5.99 1.33 -13.12
C VAL A 47 -7.05 2.27 -13.65
N ASP A 48 -6.89 3.56 -13.42
CA ASP A 48 -7.69 4.58 -14.10
C ASP A 48 -7.52 4.42 -15.62
N PRO A 49 -8.60 4.20 -16.40
CA PRO A 49 -8.51 3.94 -17.83
C PRO A 49 -7.79 5.05 -18.62
N ARG A 50 -7.75 6.26 -18.07
CA ARG A 50 -7.04 7.41 -18.66
C ARG A 50 -5.53 7.28 -18.66
N LEU A 51 -4.98 6.42 -17.80
CA LEU A 51 -3.53 6.18 -17.69
C LEU A 51 -3.02 5.14 -18.70
N GLY A 52 -3.94 4.38 -19.31
CA GLY A 52 -3.59 3.24 -20.16
C GLY A 52 -3.10 2.02 -19.37
N PRO A 53 -2.68 0.97 -20.06
CA PRO A 53 -2.30 -0.28 -19.41
C PRO A 53 -1.04 -0.14 -18.57
N MET A 54 -1.13 -0.46 -17.30
CA MET A 54 -0.03 -0.48 -16.36
C MET A 54 0.20 -1.91 -15.85
N ARG A 55 1.46 -2.31 -15.73
CA ARG A 55 1.83 -3.64 -15.23
C ARG A 55 2.90 -3.54 -14.15
N PRO A 56 2.55 -3.79 -12.89
CA PRO A 56 3.55 -3.87 -11.83
C PRO A 56 4.41 -5.12 -11.99
N ASP A 57 5.64 -5.07 -11.49
CA ASP A 57 6.55 -6.22 -11.47
C ASP A 57 6.10 -7.31 -10.49
N ASN A 58 5.69 -6.87 -9.30
CA ASN A 58 5.27 -7.76 -8.21
C ASN A 58 4.62 -6.96 -7.09
N LEU A 59 3.96 -7.69 -6.18
CA LEU A 59 3.45 -7.20 -4.91
C LEU A 59 4.33 -7.76 -3.78
N LEU A 60 5.05 -6.90 -3.10
CA LEU A 60 5.81 -7.29 -1.92
C LEU A 60 4.94 -7.18 -0.68
N PHE A 61 5.18 -7.99 0.34
CA PHE A 61 4.48 -7.88 1.60
C PHE A 61 5.38 -8.07 2.82
N GLU A 62 4.98 -7.45 3.90
CA GLU A 62 5.41 -7.71 5.27
C GLU A 62 4.18 -7.91 6.14
N ALA A 63 4.32 -8.62 7.25
CA ALA A 63 3.27 -8.79 8.23
C ALA A 63 3.79 -8.54 9.64
N GLN A 64 2.94 -7.95 10.47
CA GLN A 64 3.20 -7.68 11.89
C GLN A 64 1.98 -8.05 12.71
N SER A 65 2.18 -8.41 13.98
CA SER A 65 1.09 -8.85 14.87
C SER A 65 1.00 -7.96 16.12
N PRO A 66 0.41 -6.75 16.01
CA PRO A 66 0.12 -5.94 17.18
C PRO A 66 -1.12 -6.48 17.92
N SER A 67 -0.88 -7.08 19.09
CA SER A 67 -1.90 -7.53 20.05
C SER A 67 -3.03 -8.40 19.47
N THR A 68 -4.13 -7.78 19.01
CA THR A 68 -5.35 -8.46 18.54
C THR A 68 -5.56 -8.41 17.02
N ARG A 69 -4.55 -7.96 16.29
CA ARG A 69 -4.64 -7.68 14.86
C ARG A 69 -3.47 -8.30 14.11
N LEU A 70 -3.71 -8.60 12.84
CA LEU A 70 -2.68 -8.90 11.88
C LEU A 70 -2.62 -7.72 10.90
N VAL A 71 -1.44 -7.12 10.75
CA VAL A 71 -1.24 -5.98 9.87
C VAL A 71 -0.35 -6.41 8.73
N PHE A 72 -0.84 -6.24 7.52
CA PHE A 72 -0.09 -6.44 6.30
C PHE A 72 0.29 -5.08 5.71
N ASN A 73 1.55 -4.92 5.37
CA ASN A 73 2.04 -3.84 4.52
C ASN A 73 2.33 -4.44 3.14
N TYR A 74 1.58 -4.02 2.14
CA TYR A 74 1.77 -4.41 0.75
C TYR A 74 2.48 -3.28 0.03
N TYR A 75 3.39 -3.65 -0.88
CA TYR A 75 4.17 -2.69 -1.65
C TYR A 75 4.09 -3.10 -3.12
N LEU A 76 3.31 -2.36 -3.89
CA LEU A 76 3.20 -2.56 -5.33
C LEU A 76 4.43 -1.95 -5.99
N ASN A 77 5.20 -2.78 -6.66
CA ASN A 77 6.48 -2.41 -7.23
C ASN A 77 6.38 -2.25 -8.75
N TRP A 78 6.73 -1.08 -9.22
CA TRP A 78 6.74 -0.69 -10.62
C TRP A 78 8.16 -0.59 -11.16
N LYS A 79 8.34 -0.84 -12.46
CA LYS A 79 9.66 -0.73 -13.09
C LYS A 79 10.11 0.71 -13.25
N ASP A 80 9.17 1.57 -13.56
CA ASP A 80 9.43 2.97 -13.91
C ASP A 80 8.17 3.80 -13.69
N GLU A 81 8.34 5.10 -13.53
CA GLU A 81 7.27 6.09 -13.64
C GLU A 81 7.39 6.78 -15.01
N VAL A 82 6.29 6.80 -15.75
CA VAL A 82 6.24 7.42 -17.07
C VAL A 82 5.60 8.81 -16.96
N HIS A 83 6.44 9.87 -16.93
CA HIS A 83 5.93 11.24 -16.87
C HIS A 83 5.01 11.53 -18.06
N PRO A 84 3.83 12.15 -17.87
CA PRO A 84 2.83 12.34 -18.93
C PRO A 84 3.29 13.27 -20.05
N GLN A 85 4.29 14.12 -19.78
CA GLN A 85 4.89 15.00 -20.80
C GLN A 85 6.10 14.31 -21.43
N PRO A 86 6.05 13.91 -22.72
CA PRO A 86 7.11 13.13 -23.37
C PRO A 86 8.49 13.80 -23.36
N LEU A 87 8.55 15.12 -23.46
CA LEU A 87 9.82 15.88 -23.42
C LEU A 87 10.44 15.94 -22.02
N VAL A 88 9.62 15.87 -20.98
CA VAL A 88 10.07 15.90 -19.57
C VAL A 88 10.49 14.52 -19.10
N HIS A 89 9.88 13.46 -19.63
CA HIS A 89 10.11 12.09 -19.18
C HIS A 89 11.59 11.67 -19.14
N PRO A 90 12.43 11.88 -20.16
CA PRO A 90 13.85 11.52 -20.10
C PRO A 90 14.62 12.26 -18.99
N LEU A 91 14.33 13.54 -18.79
CA LEU A 91 14.95 14.36 -17.74
C LEU A 91 14.50 13.88 -16.34
N TYR A 92 13.21 13.61 -16.18
CA TYR A 92 12.65 13.09 -14.95
C TYR A 92 13.24 11.71 -14.59
N ARG A 93 13.36 10.82 -15.56
CA ARG A 93 13.99 9.50 -15.39
C ARG A 93 15.47 9.62 -14.99
N GLY A 94 16.22 10.50 -15.65
CA GLY A 94 17.61 10.82 -15.30
C GLY A 94 17.72 11.35 -13.86
N PHE A 95 16.86 12.29 -13.48
CA PHE A 95 16.79 12.82 -12.13
C PHE A 95 16.53 11.72 -11.09
N ARG A 96 15.54 10.85 -11.32
CA ARG A 96 15.26 9.74 -10.40
C ARG A 96 16.44 8.77 -10.26
N SER A 97 17.08 8.42 -11.36
CA SER A 97 18.27 7.55 -11.35
C SER A 97 19.41 8.14 -10.50
N VAL A 98 19.65 9.45 -10.61
CA VAL A 98 20.71 10.13 -9.86
C VAL A 98 20.35 10.38 -8.41
N VAL A 99 19.12 10.87 -8.15
CA VAL A 99 18.70 11.28 -6.80
C VAL A 99 18.31 10.10 -5.94
N TYR A 100 17.65 9.10 -6.52
CA TYR A 100 17.13 7.94 -5.79
C TYR A 100 17.89 6.64 -6.08
N GLY A 101 18.85 6.66 -7.01
CA GLY A 101 19.60 5.48 -7.43
C GLY A 101 18.76 4.41 -8.13
N SER A 102 17.51 4.72 -8.50
CA SER A 102 16.58 3.80 -9.15
C SER A 102 15.47 4.57 -9.83
N THR A 103 15.02 4.06 -10.98
CA THR A 103 13.79 4.50 -11.64
C THR A 103 12.55 3.78 -11.08
N ARG A 104 12.75 2.72 -10.27
CA ARG A 104 11.66 1.95 -9.68
C ARG A 104 10.82 2.81 -8.75
N ASP A 105 9.53 2.54 -8.82
CA ASP A 105 8.56 3.13 -7.93
C ASP A 105 7.89 2.07 -7.08
N ILE A 106 7.56 2.43 -5.84
CA ILE A 106 6.98 1.49 -4.89
C ILE A 106 6.00 2.25 -4.02
N GLU A 107 4.74 1.91 -4.21
CA GLU A 107 3.64 2.47 -3.46
C GLU A 107 3.10 1.45 -2.46
N TYR A 108 2.70 1.89 -1.26
CA TYR A 108 2.27 0.99 -0.22
C TYR A 108 0.77 1.05 0.06
N VAL A 109 0.24 -0.10 0.45
CA VAL A 109 -1.11 -0.25 1.04
C VAL A 109 -0.98 -1.04 2.32
N GLN A 110 -1.48 -0.50 3.41
CA GLN A 110 -1.59 -1.23 4.68
C GLN A 110 -3.00 -1.78 4.85
N VAL A 111 -3.11 -3.02 5.29
CA VAL A 111 -4.39 -3.68 5.63
C VAL A 111 -4.30 -4.24 7.04
N THR A 112 -5.28 -3.91 7.87
CA THR A 112 -5.37 -4.38 9.26
C THR A 112 -6.54 -5.34 9.42
N VAL A 113 -6.26 -6.55 9.86
CA VAL A 113 -7.22 -7.64 10.01
C VAL A 113 -7.41 -8.00 11.48
N SER A 114 -8.63 -8.23 11.91
CA SER A 114 -8.95 -8.73 13.25
C SER A 114 -8.67 -10.23 13.34
N TYR A 115 -7.85 -10.69 14.29
CA TYR A 115 -7.67 -12.10 14.55
C TYR A 115 -8.97 -12.83 14.88
N LYS A 116 -9.88 -12.16 15.61
CA LYS A 116 -11.10 -12.76 16.08
C LYS A 116 -12.14 -12.98 14.98
N SER A 117 -12.32 -12.00 14.08
CA SER A 117 -13.40 -12.03 13.08
C SER A 117 -12.93 -12.26 11.66
N GLY A 118 -11.63 -12.14 11.36
CA GLY A 118 -11.10 -12.19 10.00
C GLY A 118 -11.47 -10.98 9.15
N GLU A 119 -12.18 -10.00 9.72
CA GLU A 119 -12.59 -8.82 8.96
C GLU A 119 -11.45 -7.80 8.85
N VAL A 120 -11.37 -7.14 7.73
CA VAL A 120 -10.53 -5.96 7.56
C VAL A 120 -11.12 -4.83 8.41
N ARG A 121 -10.35 -4.37 9.38
CA ARG A 121 -10.74 -3.33 10.34
C ARG A 121 -10.10 -1.99 10.06
N GLY A 122 -9.09 -1.96 9.20
CA GLY A 122 -8.43 -0.73 8.84
C GLY A 122 -7.59 -0.89 7.59
N PHE A 123 -7.30 0.24 7.00
CA PHE A 123 -6.40 0.36 5.86
C PHE A 123 -5.67 1.71 5.89
N ALA A 124 -4.56 1.81 5.17
CA ALA A 124 -3.92 3.09 4.86
C ALA A 124 -3.20 3.00 3.52
N PHE A 125 -3.19 4.12 2.77
CA PHE A 125 -2.44 4.27 1.52
C PHE A 125 -2.18 5.76 1.23
N GLU A 126 -1.32 6.06 0.27
CA GLU A 126 -1.09 7.43 -0.19
C GLU A 126 -2.05 7.78 -1.33
N ARG A 127 -2.61 9.00 -1.26
CA ARG A 127 -3.56 9.56 -2.22
C ARG A 127 -3.08 10.92 -2.70
N ASP A 128 -3.31 11.25 -3.97
CA ASP A 128 -3.23 12.64 -4.41
C ASP A 128 -4.56 13.36 -4.14
N PRO A 129 -4.57 14.35 -3.24
CA PRO A 129 -5.80 15.08 -2.90
C PRO A 129 -6.35 15.92 -4.06
N SER A 130 -5.59 16.17 -5.12
CA SER A 130 -6.08 16.88 -6.30
C SER A 130 -7.08 16.08 -7.12
N GLY A 131 -7.04 14.74 -7.02
CA GLY A 131 -7.86 13.82 -7.81
C GLY A 131 -7.57 13.86 -9.31
N ARG A 132 -6.45 14.46 -9.74
CA ARG A 132 -6.07 14.60 -11.14
C ARG A 132 -5.06 13.53 -11.54
N HIS A 133 -5.45 12.68 -12.50
CA HIS A 133 -4.58 11.63 -13.02
C HIS A 133 -3.31 12.16 -13.72
N ASP A 134 -3.38 13.36 -14.31
CA ASP A 134 -2.33 14.01 -15.10
C ASP A 134 -1.60 15.13 -14.35
N HIS A 135 -1.78 15.22 -13.02
CA HIS A 135 -1.15 16.26 -12.23
C HIS A 135 0.39 16.23 -12.39
N PRO A 136 1.04 17.31 -12.82
CA PRO A 136 2.48 17.28 -13.15
C PRO A 136 3.38 17.05 -11.94
N SER A 137 2.87 17.33 -10.74
CA SER A 137 3.58 17.12 -9.48
C SER A 137 2.57 16.67 -8.40
N PRO A 138 2.11 15.39 -8.43
CA PRO A 138 1.16 14.91 -7.47
C PRO A 138 1.67 15.07 -6.05
N THR A 139 0.78 15.42 -5.14
CA THR A 139 1.09 15.52 -3.72
C THR A 139 0.63 14.26 -3.02
N HIS A 140 1.36 13.87 -1.95
CA HIS A 140 1.07 12.67 -1.20
C HIS A 140 0.34 13.04 0.09
N ALA A 141 -0.92 12.65 0.20
CA ALA A 141 -1.69 12.70 1.43
C ALA A 141 -1.93 11.28 1.93
N VAL A 142 -1.76 11.04 3.22
CA VAL A 142 -2.05 9.73 3.81
C VAL A 142 -3.53 9.61 4.10
N VAL A 143 -4.17 8.67 3.45
CA VAL A 143 -5.52 8.24 3.76
C VAL A 143 -5.45 7.05 4.70
N ALA A 144 -6.20 7.10 5.80
CA ALA A 144 -6.38 5.96 6.69
C ALA A 144 -7.85 5.78 7.02
N GLY A 145 -8.30 4.55 6.97
CA GLY A 145 -9.67 4.16 7.33
C GLY A 145 -9.67 3.18 8.49
N ALA A 146 -10.60 3.36 9.41
CA ALA A 146 -10.84 2.43 10.51
C ALA A 146 -12.33 2.15 10.66
N ARG A 147 -12.67 0.88 10.90
CA ARG A 147 -14.04 0.42 11.11
C ARG A 147 -14.21 -0.21 12.49
N ALA A 148 -15.13 0.32 13.29
CA ALA A 148 -15.48 -0.28 14.57
C ALA A 148 -16.20 -1.63 14.38
N LYS A 149 -16.24 -2.42 15.43
CA LYS A 149 -16.95 -3.71 15.41
C LYS A 149 -18.45 -3.49 15.20
N GLY A 150 -19.02 -4.15 14.20
CA GLY A 150 -20.45 -4.05 13.87
C GLY A 150 -20.84 -2.88 12.97
N GLU A 151 -19.88 -2.01 12.66
CA GLU A 151 -20.05 -0.92 11.69
C GLU A 151 -19.82 -1.45 10.26
N GLU A 152 -20.58 -0.95 9.29
CA GLU A 152 -20.37 -1.25 7.88
C GLU A 152 -19.41 -0.25 7.22
N GLN A 153 -19.48 1.00 7.65
CA GLN A 153 -18.69 2.09 7.10
C GLN A 153 -17.35 2.28 7.81
N TYR A 154 -16.39 2.80 7.08
CA TYR A 154 -15.10 3.22 7.62
C TYR A 154 -15.10 4.69 7.96
N THR A 155 -14.64 5.04 9.15
CA THR A 155 -14.23 6.40 9.47
C THR A 155 -12.90 6.67 8.81
N VAL A 156 -12.84 7.65 7.92
CA VAL A 156 -11.68 7.97 7.10
C VAL A 156 -11.06 9.28 7.54
N THR A 157 -9.74 9.28 7.60
CA THR A 157 -8.90 10.46 7.83
C THR A 157 -7.98 10.68 6.64
N VAL A 158 -7.67 11.96 6.37
CA VAL A 158 -6.66 12.38 5.39
C VAL A 158 -5.66 13.25 6.13
N ASP A 159 -4.38 12.86 6.11
CA ASP A 159 -3.31 13.47 6.92
C ASP A 159 -3.73 13.65 8.40
N GLY A 160 -4.45 12.66 8.94
CA GLY A 160 -4.96 12.61 10.31
C GLY A 160 -6.12 13.52 10.64
N LYS A 161 -6.64 14.25 9.69
CA LYS A 161 -7.85 15.03 9.85
C LYS A 161 -9.05 14.20 9.44
N LEU A 162 -10.11 14.23 10.23
CA LEU A 162 -11.36 13.53 9.92
C LEU A 162 -11.90 14.02 8.57
N HIS A 163 -12.08 13.08 7.64
CA HIS A 163 -12.69 13.33 6.34
C HIS A 163 -14.18 12.98 6.33
N GLY A 164 -14.57 11.94 7.10
CA GLY A 164 -15.95 11.47 7.23
C GLY A 164 -16.05 9.97 7.35
N THR A 165 -17.25 9.44 7.10
CA THR A 165 -17.51 8.01 7.00
C THR A 165 -17.87 7.64 5.56
N MET A 166 -17.41 6.50 5.09
CA MET A 166 -17.69 6.04 3.74
C MET A 166 -17.69 4.51 3.61
N ASN A 167 -18.40 4.03 2.61
CA ASN A 167 -18.25 2.65 2.15
C ASN A 167 -16.97 2.54 1.33
N VAL A 168 -16.27 1.44 1.53
CA VAL A 168 -15.04 1.11 0.80
C VAL A 168 -15.29 -0.19 0.04
N ALA A 169 -14.84 -0.25 -1.20
CA ALA A 169 -15.05 -1.41 -2.05
C ALA A 169 -14.14 -2.58 -1.65
N PHE A 170 -14.71 -3.78 -1.63
CA PHE A 170 -14.02 -5.04 -1.36
C PHE A 170 -14.43 -6.10 -2.36
N GLU A 171 -13.50 -6.96 -2.71
CA GLU A 171 -13.73 -8.23 -3.40
C GLU A 171 -13.45 -9.38 -2.43
N GLY A 172 -14.51 -9.90 -1.80
CA GLY A 172 -14.36 -10.77 -0.64
C GLY A 172 -13.63 -10.04 0.51
N PRO A 173 -12.52 -10.57 1.05
CA PRO A 173 -11.73 -9.90 2.09
C PRO A 173 -10.69 -8.91 1.54
N ARG A 174 -10.61 -8.75 0.23
CA ARG A 174 -9.57 -7.99 -0.47
C ARG A 174 -10.02 -6.55 -0.71
N LEU A 175 -9.26 -5.59 -0.20
CA LEU A 175 -9.49 -4.16 -0.41
C LEU A 175 -9.31 -3.80 -1.89
N CYS A 176 -10.28 -3.12 -2.51
CA CYS A 176 -10.16 -2.62 -3.88
C CYS A 176 -9.51 -1.23 -3.89
N ILE A 177 -8.45 -1.07 -4.68
CA ILE A 177 -7.64 0.16 -4.77
C ILE A 177 -7.53 0.58 -6.23
N LEU A 178 -7.73 1.87 -6.50
CA LEU A 178 -7.51 2.48 -7.80
C LEU A 178 -6.10 3.06 -7.87
N VAL A 179 -5.31 2.70 -8.87
CA VAL A 179 -4.10 3.42 -9.27
C VAL A 179 -4.56 4.62 -10.09
N ALA A 180 -4.48 5.80 -9.50
CA ALA A 180 -5.20 6.98 -9.98
C ALA A 180 -4.31 7.98 -10.74
N THR A 181 -2.99 7.87 -10.62
CA THR A 181 -2.05 8.83 -11.21
C THR A 181 -0.90 8.14 -11.96
N TRP A 182 -0.28 8.87 -12.87
CA TRP A 182 0.86 8.38 -13.66
C TRP A 182 2.09 7.98 -12.83
N ASN A 183 2.24 8.52 -11.61
CA ASN A 183 3.26 8.15 -10.64
C ASN A 183 2.75 7.14 -9.60
N HIS A 184 1.69 6.39 -9.96
CA HIS A 184 1.14 5.24 -9.24
C HIS A 184 0.51 5.53 -7.87
N ILE A 185 0.20 6.78 -7.53
CA ILE A 185 -0.52 7.13 -6.31
C ILE A 185 -1.96 6.61 -6.40
N TYR A 186 -2.51 6.21 -5.27
CA TYR A 186 -3.80 5.55 -5.18
C TYR A 186 -4.97 6.50 -4.96
N ASP A 187 -6.18 5.97 -5.20
CA ASP A 187 -7.45 6.52 -4.76
C ASP A 187 -8.41 5.37 -4.38
N PHE A 188 -9.56 5.71 -3.84
CA PHE A 188 -10.64 4.77 -3.62
C PHE A 188 -11.19 4.26 -4.96
N TYR A 189 -11.36 2.95 -5.04
CA TYR A 189 -12.05 2.36 -6.18
C TYR A 189 -13.57 2.59 -6.06
N THR A 190 -14.17 3.17 -7.08
CA THR A 190 -15.61 3.54 -7.12
C THR A 190 -16.40 2.78 -8.17
N GLY A 191 -15.79 1.77 -8.80
CA GLY A 191 -16.45 0.96 -9.84
C GLY A 191 -15.86 1.17 -11.23
N ASP A 192 -15.14 2.27 -11.46
CA ASP A 192 -14.50 2.59 -12.74
C ASP A 192 -13.00 2.30 -12.66
N GLY A 193 -12.51 1.38 -13.48
CA GLY A 193 -11.10 1.03 -13.55
C GLY A 193 -10.86 -0.29 -14.26
N ASP A 194 -9.74 -0.38 -14.97
CA ASP A 194 -9.31 -1.61 -15.59
C ASP A 194 -8.59 -2.50 -14.56
N PRO A 195 -8.95 -3.78 -14.40
CA PRO A 195 -8.30 -4.65 -13.44
C PRO A 195 -6.84 -4.88 -13.81
N ILE A 196 -5.97 -4.83 -12.82
CA ILE A 196 -4.59 -5.32 -12.94
C ILE A 196 -4.60 -6.81 -12.64
N ASP A 197 -4.00 -7.62 -13.53
CA ASP A 197 -3.73 -9.03 -13.23
C ASP A 197 -3.01 -9.15 -11.88
N ASP A 198 -3.42 -10.11 -11.05
CA ASP A 198 -2.86 -10.30 -9.71
C ASP A 198 -1.33 -10.36 -9.77
N PRO A 199 -0.61 -9.36 -9.25
CA PRO A 199 0.82 -9.34 -9.31
C PRO A 199 1.41 -10.44 -8.41
N ARG A 200 2.52 -11.03 -8.83
CA ARG A 200 3.17 -12.09 -8.05
C ARG A 200 3.52 -11.61 -6.64
N LEU A 201 2.87 -12.20 -5.64
CA LEU A 201 3.12 -11.90 -4.23
C LEU A 201 4.47 -12.47 -3.77
N LYS A 202 5.28 -11.64 -3.12
CA LYS A 202 6.59 -12.02 -2.57
C LYS A 202 6.77 -11.43 -1.17
N PHE A 203 7.36 -12.20 -0.28
CA PHE A 203 7.79 -11.67 1.01
C PHE A 203 8.92 -10.64 0.82
N LEU A 204 8.81 -9.50 1.50
CA LEU A 204 9.84 -8.47 1.49
C LEU A 204 10.94 -8.83 2.49
N SER A 205 11.84 -9.73 2.08
CA SER A 205 12.99 -10.11 2.89
C SER A 205 13.96 -8.93 3.10
N PRO A 206 14.87 -9.00 4.09
CA PRO A 206 15.92 -8.00 4.28
C PRO A 206 16.75 -7.72 3.02
N GLU A 207 17.02 -8.76 2.21
CA GLU A 207 17.76 -8.64 0.95
C GLU A 207 16.96 -7.90 -0.11
N LEU A 208 15.67 -8.24 -0.27
CA LEU A 208 14.76 -7.53 -1.16
C LEU A 208 14.55 -6.09 -0.69
N TYR A 209 14.42 -5.89 0.63
CA TYR A 209 14.34 -4.56 1.19
C TYR A 209 15.55 -3.72 0.81
N LYS A 210 16.77 -4.23 1.01
CA LYS A 210 18.00 -3.54 0.59
C LYS A 210 17.98 -3.23 -0.90
N LYS A 211 17.62 -4.20 -1.73
CA LYS A 211 17.59 -4.04 -3.18
C LYS A 211 16.65 -2.93 -3.66
N TYR A 212 15.47 -2.81 -3.07
CA TYR A 212 14.44 -1.89 -3.54
C TYR A 212 14.41 -0.55 -2.81
N TYR A 213 14.91 -0.49 -1.57
CA TYR A 213 14.79 0.69 -0.72
C TYR A 213 16.11 1.37 -0.35
N MET A 214 17.25 0.76 -0.63
CA MET A 214 18.55 1.35 -0.22
C MET A 214 18.74 2.79 -0.66
N ALA A 215 18.26 3.13 -1.82
CA ALA A 215 18.41 4.47 -2.38
C ALA A 215 17.34 5.46 -1.90
N ARG A 216 16.28 5.03 -1.21
CA ARG A 216 15.17 5.91 -0.85
C ARG A 216 15.43 6.63 0.46
N ARG A 217 15.13 7.93 0.49
CA ARG A 217 15.38 8.82 1.62
C ARG A 217 14.39 8.63 2.79
N SER A 218 13.15 8.31 2.50
CA SER A 218 12.09 8.17 3.49
C SER A 218 11.71 6.71 3.62
N ARG A 219 12.41 6.02 4.48
CA ARG A 219 12.08 4.64 4.81
C ARG A 219 11.36 4.61 6.12
N PRO A 220 10.34 3.78 6.25
CA PRO A 220 9.96 3.37 7.57
C PRO A 220 11.15 2.64 8.20
N PRO A 221 11.61 3.02 9.40
CA PRO A 221 12.64 2.28 10.08
C PRO A 221 12.12 0.87 10.37
N ARG A 222 12.95 -0.13 10.08
CA ARG A 222 12.65 -1.51 10.45
C ARG A 222 13.19 -1.78 11.84
N ILE A 223 12.43 -2.50 12.64
CA ILE A 223 12.91 -3.05 13.90
C ILE A 223 13.81 -4.25 13.56
N GLY A 224 14.99 -4.28 14.16
CA GLY A 224 15.92 -5.40 14.03
C GLY A 224 16.68 -5.47 12.70
N ALA A 225 16.84 -4.36 12.00
CA ALA A 225 17.79 -4.26 10.88
C ALA A 225 19.18 -3.85 11.36
#